data_d9994ac346317f504c47ee46313cc0c5
#
_entry.id   d9994ac346317f504c47ee46313cc0c5
#
_cell.length_a   1.000
_cell.length_b   1.000
_cell.length_c   1.000
_cell.angle_alpha   90.00
_cell.angle_beta   90.00
_cell.angle_gamma   90.00
#
_symmetry.space_group_name_H-M   'P 1'
#
loop_
_entity.id
_entity.type
_entity.pdbx_description
1 polymer ?
#
loop_
_entity_poly.entity_id
_entity_poly.type
_entity_poly.pdbx_seq_one_letter_code
_entity_poly.pdbx_strand_id
1 'polypeptide(L)' 'MDNNRDNIYEELIQLKESGEIGWREFIRRQPEMENDYYDWCIENDLDMNEETAEAFMTLTEEHVMA' A
#
# COMPACT_ATOMS: atom_id res chain seq x y z
N MET A 1 -1.58 23.48 -5.97
CA MET A 1 -1.52 23.14 -6.10
C MET A 1 -1.04 22.48 -5.68
N ASP A 2 -0.71 22.09 -5.36
CA ASP A 2 -0.39 21.51 -5.13
C ASP A 2 -0.57 20.32 -4.98
N ASN A 3 -0.52 19.75 -5.08
CA ASN A 3 -0.64 18.50 -5.29
C ASN A 3 0.36 17.62 -4.71
N ASN A 4 0.79 17.83 -3.46
CA ASN A 4 1.77 17.05 -2.76
C ASN A 4 1.34 15.59 -2.65
N ARG A 5 0.06 15.35 -2.51
CA ARG A 5 -0.41 14.00 -2.41
C ARG A 5 -0.13 13.19 -3.66
N ASP A 6 -0.45 13.77 -4.82
CA ASP A 6 -0.26 13.09 -6.07
C ASP A 6 1.21 12.83 -6.31
N ASN A 7 2.05 13.81 -5.99
CA ASN A 7 3.49 13.65 -6.18
C ASN A 7 4.05 12.54 -5.32
N ILE A 8 3.60 12.47 -4.07
CA ILE A 8 4.08 11.44 -3.17
C ILE A 8 3.69 10.06 -3.68
N TYR A 9 2.46 9.92 -4.14
CA TYR A 9 1.99 8.64 -4.63
C TYR A 9 2.79 8.18 -5.85
N GLU A 10 3.02 9.09 -6.79
CA GLU A 10 3.78 8.76 -7.97
C GLU A 10 5.21 8.40 -7.63
N GLU A 11 5.80 9.11 -6.69
CA GLU A 11 7.14 8.79 -6.23
C GLU A 11 7.21 7.38 -5.67
N LEU A 12 6.22 7.02 -4.87
CA LEU A 12 6.18 5.69 -4.28
C LEU A 12 6.02 4.61 -5.34
N ILE A 13 5.20 4.87 -6.34
CA ILE A 13 5.04 3.92 -7.42
C ILE A 13 6.37 3.68 -8.12
N GLN A 14 7.11 4.75 -8.39
CA GLN A 14 8.40 4.62 -9.06
C GLN A 14 9.38 3.85 -8.20
N LEU A 15 9.41 4.10 -6.91
CA LEU A 15 10.29 3.38 -6.01
C LEU A 15 9.94 1.89 -5.98
N LYS A 16 8.64 1.59 -6.00
CA LYS A 16 8.21 0.21 -6.01
C LYS A 16 8.62 -0.48 -7.29
N GLU A 17 8.46 0.19 -8.41
CA GLU A 17 8.80 -0.39 -9.70
C GLU A 17 10.30 -0.59 -9.86
N SER A 18 11.09 0.31 -9.29
CA SER A 18 12.54 0.18 -9.37
C SER A 18 13.08 -0.87 -8.42
N GLY A 19 12.25 -1.34 -7.50
CA GLY A 19 12.68 -2.34 -6.54
C GLY A 19 13.32 -1.79 -5.29
N GLU A 20 13.31 -0.47 -5.12
CA GLU A 20 13.89 0.13 -3.93
C GLU A 20 13.05 -0.12 -2.70
N ILE A 21 11.72 -0.24 -2.86
CA ILE A 21 10.85 -0.57 -1.76
C ILE A 21 9.92 -1.68 -2.18
N GLY A 22 9.40 -2.41 -1.18
CA GLY A 22 8.40 -3.42 -1.44
C GLY A 22 7.01 -2.89 -1.14
N TRP A 23 6.01 -3.77 -1.22
CA TRP A 23 4.64 -3.36 -0.95
C TRP A 23 4.44 -2.97 0.51
N ARG A 24 5.14 -3.64 1.42
CA ARG A 24 5.01 -3.32 2.83
C ARG A 24 5.45 -1.89 3.10
N GLU A 25 6.58 -1.49 2.54
CA GLU A 25 7.07 -0.13 2.70
C GLU A 25 6.19 0.86 1.94
N PHE A 26 5.72 0.46 0.77
CA PHE A 26 4.82 1.30 -0.01
C PHE A 26 3.59 1.68 0.81
N ILE A 27 2.99 0.71 1.47
CA ILE A 27 1.80 0.95 2.30
C ILE A 27 2.17 1.77 3.51
N ARG A 28 3.32 1.46 4.12
CA ARG A 28 3.72 2.12 5.34
C ARG A 28 3.88 3.62 5.17
N ARG A 29 4.26 4.06 3.98
CA ARG A 29 4.46 5.47 3.72
C ARG A 29 3.18 6.23 3.45
N GLN A 30 2.05 5.54 3.49
CA GLN A 30 0.74 6.15 3.29
C GLN A 30 -0.12 5.88 4.51
N PRO A 31 -0.19 6.82 5.46
CA PRO A 31 -0.82 6.55 6.77
C PRO A 31 -2.26 6.03 6.66
N GLU A 32 -3.04 6.56 5.74
CA GLU A 32 -4.42 6.12 5.62
C GLU A 32 -4.48 4.68 5.13
N MET A 33 -3.65 4.36 4.16
CA MET A 33 -3.61 3.00 3.65
C MET A 33 -3.07 2.04 4.69
N GLU A 34 -2.10 2.48 5.46
CA GLU A 34 -1.54 1.63 6.50
C GLU A 34 -2.58 1.30 7.56
N ASN A 35 -3.42 2.25 7.93
CA ASN A 35 -4.48 1.97 8.89
C ASN A 35 -5.42 0.91 8.36
N ASP A 36 -5.84 1.02 7.11
CA ASP A 36 -6.71 0.04 6.50
C ASP A 36 -6.06 -1.33 6.44
N TYR A 37 -4.79 -1.34 6.05
CA TYR A 37 -4.03 -2.58 5.96
C TYR A 37 -3.92 -3.24 7.33
N TYR A 38 -3.63 -2.44 8.35
CA TYR A 38 -3.51 -2.95 9.70
C TYR A 38 -4.82 -3.58 10.16
N ASP A 39 -5.93 -2.87 9.96
CA ASP A 39 -7.24 -3.40 10.35
C ASP A 39 -7.54 -4.69 9.60
N TRP A 40 -7.23 -4.72 8.31
CA TRP A 40 -7.48 -5.91 7.50
C TRP A 40 -6.69 -7.10 8.03
N CYS A 41 -5.44 -6.88 8.39
CA CYS A 41 -4.63 -7.97 8.93
C CYS A 41 -5.19 -8.46 10.26
N ILE A 42 -5.60 -7.53 11.11
CA ILE A 42 -6.17 -7.91 12.41
C ILE A 42 -7.43 -8.73 12.22
N GLU A 43 -8.31 -8.29 11.33
CA GLU A 43 -9.58 -8.98 11.13
C GLU A 43 -9.38 -10.36 10.56
N ASN A 44 -8.33 -10.56 9.78
CA ASN A 44 -8.08 -11.86 9.17
C ASN A 44 -7.00 -12.65 9.87
N ASP A 45 -6.52 -12.15 11.00
CA ASP A 45 -5.52 -12.84 11.81
C ASP A 45 -4.27 -13.12 10.99
N LEU A 46 -3.79 -12.08 10.31
CA LEU A 46 -2.63 -12.17 9.45
C LEU A 46 -1.48 -11.35 10.01
N ASP A 47 -0.27 -11.76 9.66
CA ASP A 47 0.90 -10.99 10.00
C ASP A 47 1.09 -9.87 8.99
N MET A 48 1.69 -8.77 9.44
CA MET A 48 1.99 -7.64 8.56
C MET A 48 3.37 -7.84 7.96
N ASN A 49 3.41 -8.41 6.76
CA ASN A 49 4.67 -8.64 6.07
C ASN A 49 4.49 -8.36 4.59
N GLU A 50 5.52 -8.65 3.81
CA GLU A 50 5.49 -8.34 2.38
C GLU A 50 4.40 -9.12 1.66
N GLU A 51 4.21 -10.35 2.07
CA GLU A 51 3.22 -11.21 1.42
C GLU A 51 1.80 -10.69 1.63
N THR A 52 1.45 -10.34 2.86
CA THR A 52 0.12 -9.80 3.13
C THR A 52 -0.04 -8.41 2.53
N ALA A 53 1.04 -7.65 2.47
CA ALA A 53 0.97 -6.33 1.85
C ALA A 53 0.62 -6.48 0.37
N GLU A 54 1.21 -7.43 -0.31
CA GLU A 54 0.91 -7.66 -1.70
C GLU A 54 -0.53 -8.09 -1.88
N ALA A 55 -1.01 -8.97 -1.01
CA ALA A 55 -2.39 -9.42 -1.08
C ALA A 55 -3.35 -8.26 -0.87
N PHE A 56 -3.03 -7.39 0.09
CA PHE A 56 -3.88 -6.24 0.36
C PHE A 56 -3.95 -5.32 -0.85
N MET A 57 -2.81 -5.09 -1.49
CA MET A 57 -2.78 -4.22 -2.67
C MET A 57 -3.59 -4.83 -3.81
N THR A 58 -3.53 -6.14 -3.96
CA THR A 58 -4.31 -6.80 -4.99
C THR A 58 -5.81 -6.62 -4.74
N LEU A 59 -6.23 -6.76 -3.49
CA LEU A 59 -7.64 -6.54 -3.15
C LEU A 59 -8.05 -5.10 -3.44
N THR A 60 -7.19 -4.16 -3.08
CA THR A 60 -7.48 -2.75 -3.29
C THR A 60 -7.64 -2.44 -4.77
N GLU A 61 -6.76 -3.00 -5.58
CA GLU A 61 -6.83 -2.78 -7.02
C GLU A 61 -8.09 -3.37 -7.62
N GLU A 62 -8.46 -4.55 -7.16
CA GLU A 62 -9.68 -5.17 -7.66
C GLU A 62 -10.90 -4.34 -7.31
N HIS A 63 -10.92 -3.78 -6.11
CA HIS A 63 -12.01 -2.93 -5.69
C HIS A 63 -12.11 -1.69 -6.55
N VAL A 64 -10.99 -1.10 -6.85
CA VAL A 64 -10.97 0.12 -7.65
C VAL A 64 -11.46 -0.15 -9.06
N MET A 65 -11.12 -1.30 -9.58
CA MET A 65 -11.49 -1.64 -10.94
C MET A 65 -12.92 -2.14 -11.07
N ALA A 66 -13.51 -2.46 -9.98
CA ALA A 66 -14.90 -2.88 -10.02
C ALA A 66 -15.81 -1.67 -10.25
#